data_08d7c5dda72084421152878225bda1d7
#
_entry.id   08d7c5dda72084421152878225bda1d7
#
_cell.length_a   1.000
_cell.length_b   1.000
_cell.length_c   1.000
_cell.angle_alpha   90.00
_cell.angle_beta   90.00
_cell.angle_gamma   90.00
#
_symmetry.space_group_name_H-M   'P 1'
#
loop_
_entity.id
_entity.type
_entity.pdbx_description
1 polymer ?
#
loop_
_entity_poly.entity_id
_entity_poly.type
_entity_poly.pdbx_seq_one_letter_code
_entity_poly.pdbx_strand_id
1 'polypeptide(L)'
;ETEDQESYRNHYVEGLRHLVNQPEFSQGDKAREIVAIFEDKDLPRVISSEAPATGRLKVIIGTENHSESLRPLSMVLCQYGLPGGGLGSVGALGPTRMEYSRTIAGVRFISSLLTEVMSQTYV
;
A
#
# COMPACT_ATOMS: atom_id res chain seq x y z
N GLU A 1 -5.20 -4.31 -20.47
CA GLU A 1 -4.24 -5.20 -21.08
C GLU A 1 -3.89 -6.36 -20.17
N THR A 2 -3.53 -7.48 -20.78
CA THR A 2 -3.36 -8.73 -20.05
C THR A 2 -2.24 -8.66 -19.01
N GLU A 3 -1.13 -8.03 -19.37
CA GLU A 3 0.01 -7.90 -18.48
C GLU A 3 -0.31 -7.07 -17.24
N ASP A 4 -0.99 -5.95 -17.44
CA ASP A 4 -1.38 -5.08 -16.34
C ASP A 4 -2.37 -5.77 -15.42
N GLN A 5 -3.31 -6.54 -15.99
CA GLN A 5 -4.27 -7.29 -15.21
C GLN A 5 -3.61 -8.36 -14.35
N GLU A 6 -2.62 -9.05 -14.89
CA GLU A 6 -1.86 -10.04 -14.14
C GLU A 6 -1.06 -9.39 -13.02
N SER A 7 -0.46 -8.23 -13.29
CA SER A 7 0.31 -7.48 -12.32
C SER A 7 -0.55 -7.08 -11.12
N TYR A 8 -1.80 -6.67 -11.35
CA TYR A 8 -2.69 -6.25 -10.29
C TYR A 8 -3.40 -7.41 -9.57
N ARG A 9 -3.35 -8.62 -10.11
CA ARG A 9 -3.92 -9.79 -9.45
C ARG A 9 -3.06 -10.29 -8.29
N ASN A 10 -1.77 -10.08 -8.37
CA ASN A 10 -0.83 -10.58 -7.37
C ASN A 10 -0.61 -9.53 -6.28
N HIS A 11 -1.66 -9.28 -5.53
CA HIS A 11 -1.57 -8.39 -4.37
C HIS A 11 -2.08 -9.11 -3.13
N TYR A 12 -1.54 -8.72 -1.99
CA TYR A 12 -1.88 -9.30 -0.70
C TYR A 12 -2.17 -8.18 0.29
N VAL A 13 -3.25 -8.34 1.03
CA VAL A 13 -3.63 -7.39 2.07
C VAL A 13 -3.73 -8.14 3.39
N GLU A 14 -3.01 -7.65 4.39
CA GLU A 14 -3.04 -8.19 5.74
C GLU A 14 -3.37 -7.09 6.73
N GLY A 15 -4.01 -7.47 7.83
CA GLY A 15 -4.27 -6.54 8.91
C GLY A 15 -5.54 -5.72 8.78
N LEU A 16 -6.43 -6.04 7.83
CA LEU A 16 -7.67 -5.32 7.65
C LEU A 16 -8.49 -5.28 8.95
N ARG A 17 -8.54 -6.38 9.69
CA ARG A 17 -9.27 -6.43 10.96
C ARG A 17 -8.71 -5.47 11.99
N HIS A 18 -7.41 -5.23 11.98
CA HIS A 18 -6.81 -4.25 12.89
C HIS A 18 -7.15 -2.84 12.48
N LEU A 19 -7.24 -2.59 11.18
CA LEU A 19 -7.60 -1.28 10.66
C LEU A 19 -9.04 -0.92 11.03
N VAL A 20 -9.99 -1.84 10.80
CA VAL A 20 -11.40 -1.57 11.08
C VAL A 20 -11.68 -1.45 12.58
N ASN A 21 -10.80 -1.96 13.42
CA ASN A 21 -10.93 -1.85 14.87
C ASN A 21 -10.30 -0.58 15.45
N GLN A 22 -9.67 0.25 14.62
CA GLN A 22 -9.18 1.55 15.07
C GLN A 22 -10.35 2.45 15.47
N PRO A 23 -10.20 3.28 16.52
CA PRO A 23 -11.31 4.10 16.99
C PRO A 23 -11.97 4.94 15.91
N GLU A 24 -11.19 5.40 14.93
CA GLU A 24 -11.70 6.23 13.83
C GLU A 24 -12.67 5.47 12.93
N PHE A 25 -12.53 4.15 12.84
CA PHE A 25 -13.24 3.34 11.86
C PHE A 25 -14.21 2.33 12.45
N SER A 26 -14.22 2.15 13.79
CA SER A 26 -14.99 1.09 14.42
C SER A 26 -16.45 1.44 14.67
N GLN A 27 -16.85 2.70 14.48
CA GLN A 27 -18.21 3.14 14.78
C GLN A 27 -19.03 3.38 13.52
N GLY A 28 -20.31 3.00 13.59
CA GLY A 28 -21.27 3.24 12.52
C GLY A 28 -20.92 2.51 11.25
N ASP A 29 -21.09 3.20 10.14
CA ASP A 29 -20.82 2.63 8.82
C ASP A 29 -19.37 2.76 8.36
N LYS A 30 -18.51 3.31 9.20
CA LYS A 30 -17.12 3.56 8.81
C LYS A 30 -16.34 2.28 8.56
N ALA A 31 -16.53 1.26 9.40
CA ALA A 31 -15.89 -0.03 9.17
C ALA A 31 -16.30 -0.61 7.82
N ARG A 32 -17.57 -0.44 7.47
CA ARG A 32 -18.11 -0.92 6.19
C ARG A 32 -17.48 -0.18 5.02
N GLU A 33 -17.31 1.14 5.14
CA GLU A 33 -16.65 1.95 4.13
C GLU A 33 -15.21 1.50 3.92
N ILE A 34 -14.48 1.22 5.00
CA ILE A 34 -13.09 0.75 4.92
C ILE A 34 -13.02 -0.61 4.23
N VAL A 35 -13.89 -1.53 4.61
CA VAL A 35 -13.93 -2.86 3.96
C VAL A 35 -14.21 -2.71 2.47
N ALA A 36 -15.13 -1.82 2.10
CA ALA A 36 -15.49 -1.60 0.70
C ALA A 36 -14.28 -1.11 -0.12
N ILE A 37 -13.42 -0.29 0.48
CA ILE A 37 -12.20 0.18 -0.18
C ILE A 37 -11.33 -1.01 -0.60
N PHE A 38 -11.16 -1.98 0.30
CA PHE A 38 -10.30 -3.13 0.04
C PHE A 38 -10.93 -4.17 -0.87
N GLU A 39 -12.26 -4.11 -1.05
CA GLU A 39 -12.97 -4.98 -1.99
C GLU A 39 -13.01 -4.39 -3.40
N ASP A 40 -12.65 -3.11 -3.55
CA ASP A 40 -12.63 -2.45 -4.84
C ASP A 40 -11.56 -3.06 -5.73
N LYS A 41 -11.96 -3.51 -6.90
CA LYS A 41 -11.06 -4.16 -7.86
C LYS A 41 -10.00 -3.19 -8.40
N ASP A 42 -10.27 -1.89 -8.34
CA ASP A 42 -9.35 -0.88 -8.82
C ASP A 42 -8.30 -0.45 -7.80
N LEU A 43 -8.44 -0.91 -6.54
CA LEU A 43 -7.52 -0.48 -5.48
C LEU A 43 -6.04 -0.77 -5.83
N PRO A 44 -5.66 -1.96 -6.30
CA PRO A 44 -4.25 -2.20 -6.66
C PRO A 44 -3.74 -1.25 -7.72
N ARG A 45 -4.59 -0.88 -8.69
CA ARG A 45 -4.21 0.08 -9.73
C ARG A 45 -4.00 1.47 -9.14
N VAL A 46 -4.90 1.90 -8.26
CA VAL A 46 -4.80 3.20 -7.61
C VAL A 46 -3.52 3.30 -6.79
N ILE A 47 -3.23 2.26 -6.01
CA ILE A 47 -2.01 2.22 -5.20
C ILE A 47 -0.76 2.23 -6.09
N SER A 48 -0.76 1.45 -7.17
CA SER A 48 0.37 1.40 -8.10
C SER A 48 0.60 2.74 -8.78
N SER A 49 -0.48 3.47 -9.10
CA SER A 49 -0.37 4.79 -9.73
C SER A 49 0.25 5.83 -8.80
N GLU A 50 0.15 5.62 -7.49
CA GLU A 50 0.73 6.52 -6.50
C GLU A 50 2.15 6.11 -6.09
N ALA A 51 2.62 4.94 -6.53
CA ALA A 51 3.92 4.42 -6.11
C ALA A 51 5.05 5.32 -6.60
N PRO A 52 6.04 5.61 -5.74
CA PRO A 52 7.20 6.43 -6.12
C PRO A 52 8.19 5.61 -6.95
N ALA A 53 9.26 6.25 -7.39
CA ALA A 53 10.36 5.56 -8.06
C ALA A 53 10.97 4.50 -7.14
N THR A 54 11.56 3.47 -7.75
CA THR A 54 12.17 2.37 -7.00
C THR A 54 13.18 2.87 -5.96
N GLY A 55 13.05 2.34 -4.74
CA GLY A 55 13.92 2.71 -3.62
C GLY A 55 13.51 4.00 -2.92
N ARG A 56 12.53 4.71 -3.45
CA ARG A 56 12.02 5.92 -2.81
C ARG A 56 10.75 5.62 -2.05
N LEU A 57 10.45 6.49 -1.09
CA LEU A 57 9.28 6.33 -0.22
C LEU A 57 8.37 7.53 -0.38
N LYS A 58 7.06 7.28 -0.37
CA LYS A 58 6.05 8.32 -0.50
C LYS A 58 5.04 8.17 0.64
N VAL A 59 4.74 9.28 1.30
CA VAL A 59 3.73 9.33 2.35
C VAL A 59 2.59 10.21 1.84
N ILE A 60 1.38 9.68 1.90
CA ILE A 60 0.17 10.40 1.47
C ILE A 60 -0.76 10.43 2.66
N ILE A 61 -1.07 11.62 3.16
CA ILE A 61 -1.84 11.78 4.39
C ILE A 61 -3.26 12.25 4.06
N GLY A 62 -4.23 11.38 4.34
CA GLY A 62 -5.65 11.74 4.32
C GLY A 62 -6.09 12.39 3.02
N THR A 63 -6.42 13.68 3.09
CA THR A 63 -6.97 14.42 1.95
C THR A 63 -5.97 14.63 0.81
N GLU A 64 -4.71 14.30 1.00
CA GLU A 64 -3.73 14.31 -0.08
C GLU A 64 -3.97 13.19 -1.09
N ASN A 65 -4.76 12.18 -0.72
CA ASN A 65 -5.11 11.11 -1.64
C ASN A 65 -5.92 11.67 -2.81
N HIS A 66 -5.54 11.31 -4.03
CA HIS A 66 -6.27 11.70 -5.21
C HIS A 66 -7.64 11.02 -5.29
N SER A 67 -7.71 9.77 -4.81
CA SER A 67 -8.97 9.03 -4.76
C SER A 67 -9.76 9.42 -3.51
N GLU A 68 -10.99 9.88 -3.70
CA GLU A 68 -11.84 10.26 -2.59
C GLU A 68 -12.06 9.12 -1.59
N SER A 69 -12.20 7.90 -2.09
CA SER A 69 -12.44 6.75 -1.24
C SER A 69 -11.27 6.46 -0.29
N LEU A 70 -10.06 6.89 -0.63
CA LEU A 70 -8.88 6.68 0.21
C LEU A 70 -8.61 7.84 1.18
N ARG A 71 -9.36 8.92 1.09
CA ARG A 71 -9.13 10.10 1.95
C ARG A 71 -9.29 9.86 3.45
N PRO A 72 -10.09 8.88 3.91
CA PRO A 72 -10.09 8.55 5.33
C PRO A 72 -8.79 7.92 5.82
N LEU A 73 -7.92 7.50 4.91
CA LEU A 73 -6.70 6.76 5.21
C LEU A 73 -5.47 7.57 4.87
N SER A 74 -4.36 7.18 5.52
CA SER A 74 -3.03 7.62 5.11
C SER A 74 -2.26 6.41 4.63
N MET A 75 -1.31 6.63 3.72
CA MET A 75 -0.53 5.56 3.10
C MET A 75 0.95 5.87 3.16
N VAL A 76 1.74 4.83 3.37
CA VAL A 76 3.19 4.88 3.21
C VAL A 76 3.53 3.85 2.15
N LEU A 77 4.07 4.29 1.02
CA LEU A 77 4.33 3.44 -0.13
C LEU A 77 5.81 3.45 -0.50
N CYS A 78 6.29 2.30 -0.94
CA CYS A 78 7.65 2.16 -1.45
C CYS A 78 7.62 1.17 -2.61
N GLN A 79 8.31 1.48 -3.69
CA GLN A 79 8.46 0.54 -4.80
C GLN A 79 9.76 -0.20 -4.64
N TYR A 80 9.71 -1.52 -4.78
CA TYR A 80 10.88 -2.37 -4.70
C TYR A 80 11.13 -3.06 -6.04
N GLY A 81 12.33 -3.58 -6.23
CA GLY A 81 12.66 -4.34 -7.43
C GLY A 81 14.06 -4.04 -7.93
N LEU A 82 14.34 -4.59 -9.13
CA LEU A 82 15.63 -4.48 -9.77
C LEU A 82 15.50 -3.72 -11.09
N PRO A 83 16.48 -2.91 -11.47
CA PRO A 83 16.48 -2.26 -12.78
C PRO A 83 16.41 -3.31 -13.89
N GLY A 84 15.41 -3.17 -14.76
CA GLY A 84 15.22 -4.13 -15.85
C GLY A 84 14.61 -5.45 -15.44
N GLY A 85 14.33 -5.64 -14.15
CA GLY A 85 13.69 -6.84 -13.63
C GLY A 85 12.27 -6.57 -13.17
N GLY A 86 11.77 -7.44 -12.30
CA GLY A 86 10.43 -7.24 -11.73
C GLY A 86 10.36 -6.06 -10.78
N LEU A 87 9.23 -5.42 -10.75
CA LEU A 87 8.94 -4.32 -9.83
C LEU A 87 7.69 -4.65 -9.02
N GLY A 88 7.64 -4.18 -7.80
CA GLY A 88 6.48 -4.31 -6.95
C GLY A 88 6.37 -3.14 -6.00
N SER A 89 5.26 -3.07 -5.31
CA SER A 89 5.03 -2.01 -4.33
C SER A 89 4.68 -2.64 -2.98
N VAL A 90 5.18 -2.03 -1.92
CA VAL A 90 4.81 -2.40 -0.56
C VAL A 90 4.31 -1.13 0.12
N GLY A 91 3.26 -1.29 0.90
CA GLY A 91 2.69 -0.13 1.56
C GLY A 91 1.98 -0.49 2.84
N ALA A 92 1.76 0.52 3.65
CA ALA A 92 0.96 0.42 4.85
C ALA A 92 -0.13 1.47 4.80
N LEU A 93 -1.33 1.09 5.23
CA LEU A 93 -2.47 1.99 5.30
C LEU A 93 -2.92 2.08 6.75
N GLY A 94 -3.34 3.25 7.16
CA GLY A 94 -3.82 3.46 8.51
C GLY A 94 -4.54 4.78 8.66
N PRO A 95 -4.99 5.09 9.88
CA PRO A 95 -5.60 6.39 10.15
C PRO A 95 -4.57 7.51 10.04
N THR A 96 -5.07 8.73 9.89
CA THR A 96 -4.17 9.89 9.76
C THR A 96 -3.26 10.07 10.97
N ARG A 97 -3.63 9.54 12.13
CA ARG A 97 -2.82 9.60 13.35
C ARG A 97 -1.80 8.48 13.50
N MET A 98 -1.52 7.70 12.43
CA MET A 98 -0.57 6.60 12.56
C MET A 98 0.83 7.10 12.93
N GLU A 99 1.61 6.20 13.55
CA GLU A 99 3.01 6.51 13.90
C GLU A 99 3.88 6.38 12.65
N TYR A 100 4.05 7.49 11.94
CA TYR A 100 4.69 7.48 10.64
C TYR A 100 6.15 7.01 10.67
N SER A 101 6.91 7.41 11.69
CA SER A 101 8.31 7.00 11.76
C SER A 101 8.48 5.49 11.85
N ARG A 102 7.64 4.84 12.64
CA ARG A 102 7.66 3.37 12.77
C ARG A 102 7.17 2.72 11.48
N THR A 103 6.10 3.24 10.89
CA THR A 103 5.54 2.71 9.67
C THR A 103 6.52 2.85 8.51
N ILE A 104 7.17 4.00 8.40
CA ILE A 104 8.19 4.24 7.38
C ILE A 104 9.33 3.26 7.52
N ALA A 105 9.83 3.05 8.74
CA ALA A 105 10.92 2.11 8.99
C ALA A 105 10.53 0.69 8.59
N GLY A 106 9.29 0.28 8.91
CA GLY A 106 8.79 -1.04 8.56
C GLY A 106 8.67 -1.23 7.05
N VAL A 107 8.10 -0.26 6.35
CA VAL A 107 7.93 -0.32 4.90
C VAL A 107 9.30 -0.34 4.21
N ARG A 108 10.24 0.47 4.65
CA ARG A 108 11.60 0.47 4.09
C ARG A 108 12.31 -0.86 4.31
N PHE A 109 12.15 -1.44 5.49
CA PHE A 109 12.75 -2.73 5.81
C PHE A 109 12.23 -3.82 4.88
N ILE A 110 10.91 -3.91 4.74
CA ILE A 110 10.27 -4.92 3.90
C ILE A 110 10.66 -4.69 2.43
N SER A 111 10.65 -3.46 1.96
CA SER A 111 11.04 -3.12 0.59
C SER A 111 12.47 -3.56 0.30
N SER A 112 13.40 -3.29 1.20
CA SER A 112 14.80 -3.69 1.05
C SER A 112 14.96 -5.20 1.04
N LEU A 113 14.21 -5.88 1.92
CA LEU A 113 14.23 -7.33 2.00
C LEU A 113 13.73 -7.96 0.71
N LEU A 114 12.63 -7.45 0.16
CA LEU A 114 12.07 -7.97 -1.08
C LEU A 114 13.01 -7.74 -2.26
N THR A 115 13.66 -6.59 -2.33
CA THR A 115 14.64 -6.31 -3.37
C THR A 115 15.81 -7.28 -3.27
N GLU A 116 16.28 -7.56 -2.06
CA GLU A 116 17.37 -8.51 -1.85
C GLU A 116 16.98 -9.92 -2.28
N VAL A 117 15.76 -10.35 -1.94
CA VAL A 117 15.25 -11.67 -2.34
C VAL A 117 15.19 -11.76 -3.87
N MET A 118 14.71 -10.73 -4.54
CA MET A 118 14.65 -10.69 -5.99
C MET A 118 16.04 -10.73 -6.61
N SER A 119 17.00 -10.05 -6.02
CA SER A 119 18.39 -10.07 -6.45
C SER A 119 18.97 -11.49 -6.44
N GLN A 120 18.66 -12.26 -5.40
CA GLN A 120 19.11 -13.64 -5.29
C GLN A 120 18.42 -14.57 -6.29
N THR A 121 17.18 -14.26 -6.64
CA THR A 121 16.39 -15.10 -7.53
C THR A 121 16.78 -14.91 -8.99
N TYR A 122 17.13 -13.68 -9.38
CA TYR A 122 17.38 -13.32 -10.79
C TYR A 122 18.85 -13.19 -11.15
N VAL A 123 19.74 -13.56 -10.26
CA VAL A 123 21.19 -13.62 -10.56
C VAL A 123 21.67 -15.06 -10.89
#